data_b7fd84c3afd07457738c5cb72be00add
#
_entry.id   b7fd84c3afd07457738c5cb72be00add
#
_cell.length_a   1.000
_cell.length_b   1.000
_cell.length_c   1.000
_cell.angle_alpha   90.00
_cell.angle_beta   90.00
_cell.angle_gamma   90.00
#
_symmetry.space_group_name_H-M   'P 1'
#
loop_
_entity.id
_entity.type
_entity.pdbx_description
1 polymer ?
#
loop_
_entity_poly.entity_id
_entity_poly.type
_entity_poly.pdbx_seq_one_letter_code
_entity_poly.pdbx_strand_id
1 'polypeptide(L)'
;RLTSALTWQIPVGRGRAFGSDWNTAVDTVLGGWQYTASGRYYSGRPVFFNTSYVVSGNPKLSSPTRDRWFDTSMFAVQDSFTPRSNPFTYSGLNGPAAAFTDMTLTKNFNLNSRYRLEARIEAYNVLNAIVWDQPEINLSSANFGKVTRKRVDSNGREIQIGVRFVF
;
A
#
# COMPACT_ATOMS: atom_id res chain seq x y z
N ARG A 1 7.77 9.57 0.24
CA ARG A 1 7.41 8.40 -0.59
C ARG A 1 8.62 7.52 -0.78
N LEU A 2 8.48 6.22 -0.56
CA LEU A 2 9.46 5.19 -0.87
C LEU A 2 8.83 4.22 -1.87
N THR A 3 9.60 3.82 -2.89
CA THR A 3 9.21 2.77 -3.84
C THR A 3 10.37 1.80 -3.95
N SER A 4 10.09 0.51 -3.88
CA SER A 4 11.06 -0.57 -4.00
C SER A 4 10.58 -1.59 -5.00
N ALA A 5 11.51 -2.22 -5.72
CA ALA A 5 11.28 -3.36 -6.59
C ALA A 5 12.45 -4.33 -6.44
N LEU A 6 12.12 -5.61 -6.38
CA LEU A 6 13.08 -6.71 -6.30
C LEU A 6 12.69 -7.77 -7.33
N THR A 7 13.66 -8.24 -8.10
CA THR A 7 13.53 -9.45 -8.91
C THR A 7 14.65 -10.39 -8.51
N TRP A 8 14.30 -11.61 -8.14
CA TRP A 8 15.25 -12.60 -7.66
C TRP A 8 14.98 -13.96 -8.31
N GLN A 9 15.99 -14.50 -8.96
CA GLN A 9 15.95 -15.87 -9.42
C GLN A 9 16.27 -16.79 -8.24
N ILE A 10 15.31 -17.62 -7.85
CA ILE A 10 15.48 -18.55 -6.74
C ILE A 10 16.60 -19.53 -7.12
N PRO A 11 17.67 -19.66 -6.31
CA PRO A 11 18.86 -20.44 -6.67
C PRO A 11 18.65 -21.94 -6.40
N VAL A 12 17.49 -22.47 -6.81
CA VAL A 12 17.10 -23.88 -6.64
C VAL A 12 16.90 -24.50 -8.00
N GLY A 13 17.43 -25.71 -8.19
CA GLY A 13 17.33 -26.50 -9.42
C GLY A 13 18.68 -26.95 -9.98
N ARG A 14 18.66 -27.65 -11.10
CA ARG A 14 19.85 -28.19 -11.77
C ARG A 14 20.79 -27.06 -12.20
N GLY A 15 22.07 -27.20 -11.86
CA GLY A 15 23.06 -26.15 -12.10
C GLY A 15 22.92 -24.90 -11.24
N ARG A 16 22.11 -24.93 -10.18
CA ARG A 16 21.92 -23.89 -9.20
C ARG A 16 22.62 -24.24 -7.88
N ALA A 17 22.61 -23.31 -6.91
CA ALA A 17 23.24 -23.50 -5.61
C ALA A 17 22.61 -24.64 -4.78
N PHE A 18 21.31 -24.88 -4.95
CA PHE A 18 20.57 -25.94 -4.25
C PHE A 18 19.86 -26.84 -5.24
N GLY A 19 19.95 -28.17 -5.06
CA GLY A 19 19.29 -29.15 -5.92
C GLY A 19 20.00 -29.35 -7.26
N SER A 20 21.33 -29.18 -7.32
CA SER A 20 22.14 -29.33 -8.54
C SER A 20 22.08 -30.72 -9.15
N ASP A 21 21.85 -31.74 -8.34
CA ASP A 21 21.79 -33.17 -8.65
C ASP A 21 20.38 -33.71 -8.83
N TRP A 22 19.38 -32.86 -8.81
CA TRP A 22 17.98 -33.28 -8.99
C TRP A 22 17.77 -33.94 -10.36
N ASN A 23 16.90 -34.95 -10.35
CA ASN A 23 16.43 -35.52 -11.61
C ASN A 23 15.55 -34.51 -12.37
N THR A 24 15.38 -34.74 -13.67
CA THR A 24 14.64 -33.83 -14.55
C THR A 24 13.20 -33.57 -14.08
N ALA A 25 12.51 -34.56 -13.55
CA ALA A 25 11.12 -34.42 -13.11
C ALA A 25 11.01 -33.49 -11.91
N VAL A 26 11.88 -33.66 -10.90
CA VAL A 26 11.92 -32.80 -9.71
C VAL A 26 12.34 -31.37 -10.09
N ASP A 27 13.36 -31.22 -10.91
CA ASP A 27 13.83 -29.90 -11.37
C ASP A 27 12.76 -29.18 -12.19
N THR A 28 12.02 -29.91 -13.03
CA THR A 28 10.91 -29.34 -13.80
C THR A 28 9.82 -28.75 -12.91
N VAL A 29 9.58 -29.26 -11.72
CA VAL A 29 8.56 -28.76 -10.81
C VAL A 29 9.14 -27.72 -9.83
N LEU A 30 10.24 -28.04 -9.18
CA LEU A 30 10.77 -27.26 -8.06
C LEU A 30 11.87 -26.26 -8.45
N GLY A 31 12.58 -26.47 -9.57
CA GLY A 31 13.67 -25.60 -10.02
C GLY A 31 13.19 -24.39 -10.85
N GLY A 32 14.09 -23.41 -11.02
CA GLY A 32 13.92 -22.33 -11.99
C GLY A 32 12.78 -21.33 -11.74
N TRP A 33 12.37 -21.16 -10.50
CA TRP A 33 11.39 -20.13 -10.12
C TRP A 33 12.05 -18.75 -10.04
N GLN A 34 11.30 -17.73 -10.45
CA GLN A 34 11.62 -16.33 -10.28
C GLN A 34 10.61 -15.66 -9.35
N TYR A 35 11.11 -14.99 -8.35
CA TYR A 35 10.33 -14.17 -7.42
C TYR A 35 10.48 -12.70 -7.78
N THR A 36 9.37 -11.97 -7.83
CA THR A 36 9.36 -10.51 -7.99
C THR A 36 8.50 -9.91 -6.89
N ALA A 37 8.98 -8.85 -6.28
CA ALA A 37 8.23 -8.08 -5.30
C ALA A 37 8.30 -6.60 -5.62
N SER A 38 7.20 -5.89 -5.40
CA SER A 38 7.15 -4.44 -5.43
C SER A 38 6.54 -3.89 -4.14
N GLY A 39 7.10 -2.79 -3.65
CA GLY A 39 6.62 -2.11 -2.46
C GLY A 39 6.49 -0.61 -2.71
N ARG A 40 5.41 -0.03 -2.19
CA ARG A 40 5.19 1.42 -2.20
C ARG A 40 4.74 1.87 -0.83
N TYR A 41 5.42 2.85 -0.27
CA TYR A 41 5.09 3.46 1.01
C TYR A 41 4.90 4.97 0.84
N TYR A 42 3.86 5.50 1.46
CA TYR A 42 3.55 6.93 1.52
C TYR A 42 3.35 7.33 2.98
N SER A 43 3.99 8.39 3.42
CA SER A 43 3.91 8.90 4.80
C SER A 43 2.60 9.60 5.16
N GLY A 44 1.61 9.54 4.31
CA GLY A 44 0.38 10.30 4.42
C GLY A 44 0.46 11.67 3.73
N ARG A 45 -0.69 12.19 3.31
CA ARG A 45 -0.81 13.54 2.75
C ARG A 45 -1.16 14.52 3.86
N PRO A 46 -0.74 15.80 3.79
CA PRO A 46 -1.20 16.81 4.73
C PRO A 46 -2.73 16.83 4.82
N VAL A 47 -3.25 16.95 6.02
CA VAL A 47 -4.69 17.19 6.24
C VAL A 47 -4.99 18.62 5.81
N PHE A 48 -5.92 18.76 4.88
CA PHE A 48 -6.25 20.04 4.27
C PHE A 48 -7.61 20.54 4.76
N PHE A 49 -7.57 21.60 5.56
CA PHE A 49 -8.76 22.23 6.12
C PHE A 49 -9.26 23.32 5.17
N ASN A 50 -10.29 23.03 4.41
CA ASN A 50 -10.86 23.92 3.40
C ASN A 50 -11.98 24.83 3.92
N THR A 51 -12.45 24.60 5.13
CA THR A 51 -13.48 25.42 5.79
C THR A 51 -12.86 26.42 6.77
N SER A 52 -13.64 27.45 7.14
CA SER A 52 -13.21 28.43 8.12
C SER A 52 -13.46 27.94 9.54
N TYR A 53 -12.39 27.93 10.33
CA TYR A 53 -12.41 27.54 11.73
C TYR A 53 -11.63 28.54 12.58
N VAL A 54 -11.95 28.60 13.85
CA VAL A 54 -11.07 29.22 14.85
C VAL A 54 -10.19 28.11 15.42
N VAL A 55 -8.88 28.29 15.35
CA VAL A 55 -7.90 27.33 15.86
C VAL A 55 -6.84 28.08 16.66
N SER A 56 -6.59 27.59 17.88
CA SER A 56 -5.54 28.13 18.75
C SER A 56 -4.29 27.23 18.71
N GLY A 57 -3.38 27.47 17.77
CA GLY A 57 -2.12 26.73 17.68
C GLY A 57 -2.15 25.57 16.69
N ASN A 58 -1.33 24.52 16.92
CA ASN A 58 -1.21 23.36 16.05
C ASN A 58 -1.99 22.18 16.65
N PRO A 59 -3.04 21.69 15.99
CA PRO A 59 -3.86 20.59 16.51
C PRO A 59 -3.24 19.19 16.38
N LYS A 60 -1.98 19.10 15.99
CA LYS A 60 -1.26 17.82 15.86
C LYS A 60 -1.15 17.12 17.22
N LEU A 61 -1.51 15.85 17.28
CA LEU A 61 -1.25 14.96 18.41
C LEU A 61 0.10 14.25 18.27
N SER A 62 0.73 13.93 19.40
CA SER A 62 1.95 13.11 19.44
C SER A 62 1.67 11.64 19.08
N SER A 63 0.48 11.14 19.44
CA SER A 63 0.06 9.75 19.20
C SER A 63 -1.38 9.75 18.65
N PRO A 64 -1.57 10.02 17.36
CA PRO A 64 -2.89 10.02 16.76
C PRO A 64 -3.45 8.59 16.69
N THR A 65 -4.75 8.46 16.93
CA THR A 65 -5.52 7.23 16.75
C THR A 65 -6.59 7.44 15.70
N ARG A 66 -7.22 6.36 15.20
CA ARG A 66 -8.32 6.50 14.24
C ARG A 66 -9.52 7.23 14.82
N ASP A 67 -9.77 7.11 16.12
CA ASP A 67 -10.88 7.77 16.80
C ASP A 67 -10.58 9.24 17.17
N ARG A 68 -9.30 9.60 17.20
CA ARG A 68 -8.83 10.97 17.44
C ARG A 68 -7.53 11.20 16.68
N TRP A 69 -7.64 11.74 15.47
CA TRP A 69 -6.50 11.95 14.59
C TRP A 69 -5.76 13.26 14.87
N PHE A 70 -6.49 14.26 15.30
CA PHE A 70 -5.97 15.56 15.76
C PHE A 70 -6.76 16.07 16.94
N ASP A 71 -6.29 17.14 17.58
CA ASP A 71 -6.98 17.73 18.73
C ASP A 71 -8.21 18.53 18.28
N THR A 72 -9.37 17.92 18.43
CA THR A 72 -10.65 18.51 18.02
C THR A 72 -11.12 19.64 18.92
N SER A 73 -10.61 19.75 20.17
CA SER A 73 -10.98 20.80 21.12
C SER A 73 -10.45 22.19 20.74
N MET A 74 -9.46 22.22 19.86
CA MET A 74 -8.87 23.47 19.36
C MET A 74 -9.69 24.14 18.25
N PHE A 75 -10.75 23.49 17.78
CA PHE A 75 -11.56 23.96 16.66
C PHE A 75 -12.89 24.50 17.14
N ALA A 76 -13.29 25.65 16.61
CA ALA A 76 -14.60 26.25 16.81
C ALA A 76 -15.15 26.79 15.48
N VAL A 77 -16.47 26.87 15.39
CA VAL A 77 -17.13 27.52 14.25
C VAL A 77 -16.76 28.99 14.25
N GLN A 78 -16.38 29.49 13.11
CA GLN A 78 -16.12 30.93 12.93
C GLN A 78 -17.42 31.67 12.65
N ASP A 79 -17.54 32.87 13.20
CA ASP A 79 -18.69 33.74 12.96
C ASP A 79 -18.83 34.09 11.48
N SER A 80 -20.05 34.28 11.03
CA SER A 80 -20.36 34.68 9.65
C SER A 80 -19.66 35.98 9.29
N PHE A 81 -19.21 36.08 8.04
CA PHE A 81 -18.51 37.24 7.48
C PHE A 81 -17.17 37.58 8.13
N THR A 82 -16.64 36.70 8.98
CA THR A 82 -15.28 36.85 9.54
C THR A 82 -14.24 36.25 8.59
N PRO A 83 -13.13 36.93 8.32
CA PRO A 83 -12.06 36.39 7.52
C PRO A 83 -11.50 35.09 8.13
N ARG A 84 -11.08 34.16 7.26
CA ARG A 84 -10.46 32.91 7.70
C ARG A 84 -9.22 33.20 8.57
N SER A 85 -9.14 32.54 9.73
CA SER A 85 -8.03 32.70 10.68
C SER A 85 -7.06 31.50 10.68
N ASN A 86 -7.53 30.29 10.32
CA ASN A 86 -6.70 29.09 10.32
C ASN A 86 -5.94 28.88 9.00
N PRO A 87 -4.72 28.32 9.00
CA PRO A 87 -4.03 27.89 7.80
C PRO A 87 -4.76 26.70 7.14
N PHE A 88 -4.48 26.45 5.85
CA PHE A 88 -5.03 25.28 5.15
C PHE A 88 -4.43 23.96 5.64
N THR A 89 -3.20 23.98 6.12
CA THR A 89 -2.48 22.81 6.63
C THR A 89 -1.69 23.19 7.87
N TYR A 90 -1.46 22.21 8.74
CA TYR A 90 -0.64 22.38 9.94
C TYR A 90 0.62 21.52 9.83
N SER A 91 1.75 22.07 10.33
CA SER A 91 3.03 21.38 10.27
C SER A 91 2.98 20.00 10.95
N GLY A 92 3.33 18.98 10.19
CA GLY A 92 3.37 17.60 10.66
C GLY A 92 2.02 16.94 10.90
N LEU A 93 0.90 17.59 10.57
CA LEU A 93 -0.43 16.99 10.60
C LEU A 93 -0.73 16.37 9.24
N ASN A 94 -0.40 15.10 9.10
CA ASN A 94 -0.67 14.30 7.91
C ASN A 94 -1.75 13.25 8.20
N GLY A 95 -2.48 12.86 7.17
CA GLY A 95 -3.39 11.73 7.25
C GLY A 95 -2.64 10.39 7.37
N PRO A 96 -3.37 9.27 7.36
CA PRO A 96 -2.78 7.95 7.51
C PRO A 96 -1.72 7.63 6.44
N ALA A 97 -0.67 6.94 6.86
CA ALA A 97 0.29 6.35 5.95
C ALA A 97 -0.34 5.22 5.14
N ALA A 98 0.20 4.96 3.96
CA ALA A 98 -0.25 3.88 3.09
C ALA A 98 0.93 3.03 2.67
N ALA A 99 0.77 1.71 2.75
CA ALA A 99 1.72 0.74 2.26
C ALA A 99 1.02 -0.22 1.30
N PHE A 100 1.68 -0.50 0.18
CA PHE A 100 1.24 -1.48 -0.81
C PHE A 100 2.40 -2.43 -1.06
N THR A 101 2.11 -3.72 -1.10
CA THR A 101 3.12 -4.74 -1.35
C THR A 101 2.52 -5.81 -2.25
N ASP A 102 3.11 -5.97 -3.42
CA ASP A 102 2.68 -6.95 -4.40
C ASP A 102 3.81 -7.94 -4.64
N MET A 103 3.48 -9.19 -4.90
CA MET A 103 4.43 -10.27 -5.14
C MET A 103 4.00 -11.11 -6.34
N THR A 104 4.97 -11.60 -7.09
CA THR A 104 4.77 -12.49 -8.22
C THR A 104 5.77 -13.63 -8.15
N LEU A 105 5.29 -14.83 -8.34
CA LEU A 105 6.11 -16.03 -8.53
C LEU A 105 5.90 -16.52 -9.96
N THR A 106 6.98 -16.56 -10.75
CA THR A 106 6.94 -16.95 -12.16
C THR A 106 7.81 -18.17 -12.38
N LYS A 107 7.33 -19.09 -13.20
CA LYS A 107 8.10 -20.22 -13.69
C LYS A 107 7.96 -20.38 -15.19
N ASN A 108 9.08 -20.60 -15.84
CA ASN A 108 9.14 -20.91 -17.26
C ASN A 108 9.46 -22.40 -17.47
N PHE A 109 8.61 -23.07 -18.25
CA PHE A 109 8.82 -24.43 -18.71
C PHE A 109 9.22 -24.36 -20.20
N ASN A 110 10.47 -24.62 -20.51
CA ASN A 110 10.94 -24.70 -21.88
C ASN A 110 10.60 -26.10 -22.41
N LEU A 111 9.57 -26.20 -23.25
CA LEU A 111 9.12 -27.47 -23.83
C LEU A 111 10.07 -27.91 -24.92
N ASN A 112 10.58 -26.97 -25.72
CA ASN A 112 11.64 -27.14 -26.69
C ASN A 112 12.24 -25.78 -27.08
N SER A 113 13.06 -25.71 -28.12
CA SER A 113 13.66 -24.45 -28.58
C SER A 113 12.67 -23.39 -29.09
N ARG A 114 11.45 -23.79 -29.43
CA ARG A 114 10.42 -22.91 -30.01
C ARG A 114 9.27 -22.62 -29.03
N TYR A 115 8.90 -23.56 -28.16
CA TYR A 115 7.74 -23.49 -27.32
C TYR A 115 8.10 -23.35 -25.84
N ARG A 116 7.46 -22.41 -25.17
CA ARG A 116 7.61 -22.13 -23.74
C ARG A 116 6.25 -21.95 -23.08
N LEU A 117 6.07 -22.55 -21.92
CA LEU A 117 4.95 -22.31 -21.05
C LEU A 117 5.43 -21.46 -19.86
N GLU A 118 4.77 -20.35 -19.59
CA GLU A 118 4.99 -19.52 -18.42
C GLU A 118 3.80 -19.69 -17.45
N ALA A 119 4.08 -20.15 -16.24
CA ALA A 119 3.12 -20.17 -15.15
C ALA A 119 3.44 -19.03 -14.19
N ARG A 120 2.40 -18.32 -13.74
CA ARG A 120 2.53 -17.14 -12.88
C ARG A 120 1.50 -17.16 -11.77
N ILE A 121 1.93 -16.88 -10.55
CA ILE A 121 1.08 -16.65 -9.39
C ILE A 121 1.37 -15.21 -8.93
N GLU A 122 0.34 -14.38 -8.92
CA GLU A 122 0.41 -12.97 -8.54
C GLU A 122 -0.42 -12.74 -7.29
N ALA A 123 0.14 -12.07 -6.30
CA ALA A 123 -0.55 -11.68 -5.08
C ALA A 123 -0.46 -10.17 -4.91
N TYR A 124 -1.57 -9.49 -5.11
CA TYR A 124 -1.71 -8.05 -4.90
C TYR A 124 -2.11 -7.79 -3.46
N ASN A 125 -1.56 -6.73 -2.86
CA ASN A 125 -1.73 -6.43 -1.45
C ASN A 125 -1.50 -7.67 -0.57
N VAL A 126 -0.35 -8.33 -0.76
CA VAL A 126 -0.04 -9.63 -0.12
C VAL A 126 -0.12 -9.59 1.40
N LEU A 127 0.18 -8.44 2.01
CA LEU A 127 0.09 -8.20 3.45
C LEU A 127 -1.34 -7.96 3.93
N ASN A 128 -2.32 -7.86 3.01
CA ASN A 128 -3.70 -7.51 3.30
C ASN A 128 -3.81 -6.21 4.12
N ALA A 129 -2.96 -5.24 3.80
CA ALA A 129 -2.91 -3.95 4.49
C ALA A 129 -4.12 -3.09 4.11
N ILE A 130 -4.75 -2.48 5.11
CA ILE A 130 -5.84 -1.53 4.89
C ILE A 130 -5.24 -0.14 4.76
N VAL A 131 -5.56 0.55 3.67
CA VAL A 131 -5.23 1.95 3.48
C VAL A 131 -6.42 2.80 3.91
N TRP A 132 -6.19 3.61 4.92
CA TRP A 132 -7.21 4.50 5.46
C TRP A 132 -7.27 5.83 4.71
N ASP A 133 -8.45 6.43 4.65
CA ASP A 133 -8.68 7.75 4.06
C ASP A 133 -8.30 8.86 5.05
N GLN A 134 -8.40 10.11 4.60
CA GLN A 134 -8.17 11.29 5.41
C GLN A 134 -9.17 11.35 6.59
N PRO A 135 -8.78 11.95 7.72
CA PRO A 135 -9.71 12.19 8.82
C PRO A 135 -10.84 13.10 8.37
N GLU A 136 -12.00 12.94 9.01
CA GLU A 136 -13.14 13.81 8.80
C GLU A 136 -12.82 15.23 9.31
N ILE A 137 -12.99 16.22 8.46
CA ILE A 137 -12.68 17.64 8.76
C ILE A 137 -13.92 18.52 8.87
N ASN A 138 -15.10 17.99 8.65
CA ASN A 138 -16.34 18.75 8.83
C ASN A 138 -16.67 18.86 10.33
N LEU A 139 -16.62 20.07 10.87
CA LEU A 139 -16.84 20.34 12.29
C LEU A 139 -18.25 19.94 12.77
N SER A 140 -19.24 19.98 11.86
CA SER A 140 -20.62 19.56 12.18
C SER A 140 -20.83 18.04 12.15
N SER A 141 -19.81 17.27 11.74
CA SER A 141 -19.89 15.81 11.68
C SER A 141 -19.64 15.19 13.05
N ALA A 142 -20.44 14.20 13.42
CA ALA A 142 -20.20 13.37 14.60
C ALA A 142 -18.86 12.58 14.54
N ASN A 143 -18.25 12.52 13.35
CA ASN A 143 -16.97 11.88 13.10
C ASN A 143 -15.82 12.88 12.96
N PHE A 144 -16.00 14.15 13.29
CA PHE A 144 -14.96 15.17 13.21
C PHE A 144 -13.69 14.68 13.92
N GLY A 145 -12.55 14.75 13.24
CA GLY A 145 -11.27 14.29 13.75
C GLY A 145 -11.05 12.78 13.71
N LYS A 146 -12.00 11.97 13.23
CA LYS A 146 -11.88 10.52 13.16
C LYS A 146 -11.54 10.05 11.74
N VAL A 147 -10.83 8.92 11.66
CA VAL A 147 -10.55 8.18 10.42
C VAL A 147 -11.47 6.96 10.37
N THR A 148 -12.59 7.09 9.70
CA THR A 148 -13.65 6.06 9.70
C THR A 148 -13.75 5.30 8.39
N ARG A 149 -13.19 5.82 7.30
CA ARG A 149 -13.34 5.25 5.96
C ARG A 149 -12.02 4.67 5.44
N LYS A 150 -12.12 3.57 4.72
CA LYS A 150 -11.03 3.08 3.88
C LYS A 150 -10.94 3.96 2.63
N ARG A 151 -9.73 4.15 2.12
CA ARG A 151 -9.51 4.79 0.84
C ARG A 151 -10.12 3.94 -0.29
N VAL A 152 -10.65 4.58 -1.34
CA VAL A 152 -11.36 3.90 -2.44
C VAL A 152 -10.50 2.84 -3.13
N ASP A 153 -9.19 3.07 -3.22
CA ASP A 153 -8.23 2.15 -3.82
C ASP A 153 -7.62 1.13 -2.82
N SER A 154 -8.18 1.03 -1.61
CA SER A 154 -7.79 0.02 -0.62
C SER A 154 -8.57 -1.27 -0.84
N ASN A 155 -8.10 -2.06 -1.81
CA ASN A 155 -8.63 -3.40 -2.05
C ASN A 155 -8.05 -4.39 -1.04
N GLY A 156 -8.77 -5.47 -0.80
CA GLY A 156 -8.25 -6.63 -0.07
C GLY A 156 -7.11 -7.29 -0.84
N ARG A 157 -6.55 -8.35 -0.26
CA ARG A 157 -5.59 -9.19 -0.96
C ARG A 157 -6.28 -9.94 -2.10
N GLU A 158 -5.69 -9.86 -3.28
CA GLU A 158 -6.14 -10.58 -4.47
C GLU A 158 -5.04 -11.53 -4.92
N ILE A 159 -5.41 -12.76 -5.29
CA ILE A 159 -4.49 -13.76 -5.84
C ILE A 159 -4.98 -14.12 -7.23
N GLN A 160 -4.08 -14.04 -8.20
CA GLN A 160 -4.33 -14.40 -9.59
C GLN A 160 -3.35 -15.49 -10.03
N ILE A 161 -3.84 -16.46 -10.77
CA ILE A 161 -3.03 -17.50 -11.42
C ILE A 161 -3.16 -17.32 -12.91
N GLY A 162 -2.04 -17.22 -13.59
CA GLY A 162 -1.96 -17.07 -15.04
C GLY A 162 -1.08 -18.13 -15.67
N VAL A 163 -1.47 -18.54 -16.87
CA VAL A 163 -0.65 -19.42 -17.74
C VAL A 163 -0.56 -18.78 -19.12
N ARG A 164 0.65 -18.68 -19.64
CA ARG A 164 0.91 -18.11 -20.96
C ARG A 164 1.70 -19.12 -21.78
N PHE A 165 1.21 -19.44 -22.96
CA PHE A 165 1.92 -20.22 -23.95
C PHE A 165 2.59 -19.28 -24.97
N VAL A 166 3.86 -19.55 -25.25
CA VAL A 166 4.67 -18.77 -26.21
C VAL A 166 5.17 -19.73 -27.29
N PHE A 167 4.93 -19.38 -28.55
CA PHE A 167 5.28 -20.17 -29.75
C PHE A 167 5.96 -19.31 -30.81
#